data_e5cba69bcdc9a3079755a7467d745419
#
_entry.id   e5cba69bcdc9a3079755a7467d745419
#
_cell.length_a   1.000
_cell.length_b   1.000
_cell.length_c   1.000
_cell.angle_alpha   90.00
_cell.angle_beta   90.00
_cell.angle_gamma   90.00
#
_symmetry.space_group_name_H-M   'P 1'
#
loop_
_entity.id
_entity.type
_entity.pdbx_description
1 polymer ?
#
loop_
_entity_poly.entity_id
_entity_poly.type
_entity_poly.pdbx_seq_one_letter_code
_entity_poly.pdbx_strand_id
1 'polypeptide(L)'
;MNKLTSIYVFVIGIALVCSCTRHFPEKVERYILKHNILDDKGNGEFDLREALDVDYDTMYVFYSLTPLNGIQNIIGIKTYGDAEDPYTALIGSDSEMCRIIFIKNKNVVYEDDYYYYEYRLNLQFETFHKISGYGIFDGNLAPVHGYMCTKRHFIVRKVSDDEYIMK
;
A
#
# COMPACT_ATOMS: atom_id res chain seq x y z
N MET A 1 10.40 42.45 15.26
CA MET A 1 10.45 41.06 14.68
C MET A 1 11.21 41.14 13.37
N ASN A 2 12.42 40.57 13.31
CA ASN A 2 13.32 40.75 12.16
C ASN A 2 12.77 40.04 10.92
N LYS A 3 12.78 40.71 9.76
CA LYS A 3 12.34 40.14 8.46
C LYS A 3 13.03 38.81 8.11
N LEU A 4 14.26 38.58 8.58
CA LEU A 4 14.96 37.30 8.44
C LEU A 4 14.25 36.15 9.19
N THR A 5 13.80 36.37 10.42
CA THR A 5 13.10 35.35 11.21
C THR A 5 11.78 34.93 10.58
N SER A 6 11.08 35.87 9.91
CA SER A 6 9.82 35.60 9.21
C SER A 6 10.05 34.74 7.94
N ILE A 7 11.16 34.94 7.24
CA ILE A 7 11.52 34.15 6.05
C ILE A 7 11.90 32.71 6.43
N TYR A 8 12.66 32.51 7.51
CA TYR A 8 13.00 31.17 8.00
C TYR A 8 11.79 30.36 8.44
N VAL A 9 10.83 30.96 9.15
CA VAL A 9 9.59 30.30 9.56
C VAL A 9 8.74 29.94 8.33
N PHE A 10 8.73 30.77 7.30
CA PHE A 10 7.99 30.50 6.07
C PHE A 10 8.61 29.39 5.23
N VAL A 11 9.94 29.33 5.13
CA VAL A 11 10.67 28.26 4.42
C VAL A 11 10.54 26.92 5.13
N ILE A 12 10.60 26.89 6.48
CA ILE A 12 10.37 25.67 7.26
C ILE A 12 8.91 25.22 7.15
N GLY A 13 7.96 26.16 7.13
CA GLY A 13 6.53 25.85 6.94
C GLY A 13 6.25 25.22 5.56
N ILE A 14 6.88 25.69 4.49
CA ILE A 14 6.74 25.11 3.13
C ILE A 14 7.39 23.74 3.05
N ALA A 15 8.54 23.52 3.69
CA ALA A 15 9.20 22.21 3.74
C ALA A 15 8.37 21.15 4.47
N LEU A 16 7.57 21.54 5.47
CA LEU A 16 6.70 20.63 6.22
C LEU A 16 5.38 20.30 5.47
N VAL A 17 4.94 21.16 4.54
CA VAL A 17 3.72 20.95 3.76
C VAL A 17 3.98 20.09 2.51
N CYS A 18 5.24 19.94 2.07
CA CYS A 18 5.63 19.12 0.93
C CYS A 18 5.99 17.65 1.30
N SER A 19 5.59 17.14 2.45
CA SER A 19 5.56 15.70 2.66
C SER A 19 4.33 15.11 1.96
N CYS A 20 4.28 15.14 0.62
CA CYS A 20 3.40 14.28 -0.12
C CYS A 20 3.61 12.86 0.39
N THR A 21 2.63 12.31 1.08
CA THR A 21 2.62 10.90 1.48
C THR A 21 2.62 10.09 0.19
N ARG A 22 3.80 9.58 -0.18
CA ARG A 22 3.92 8.75 -1.37
C ARG A 22 3.19 7.45 -1.15
N HIS A 23 2.46 7.02 -2.15
CA HIS A 23 1.82 5.72 -2.17
C HIS A 23 2.84 4.57 -2.21
N PHE A 24 2.39 3.41 -1.79
CA PHE A 24 3.17 2.18 -1.75
C PHE A 24 3.99 1.94 -3.03
N PRO A 25 3.40 1.99 -4.25
CA PRO A 25 4.15 1.71 -5.47
C PRO A 25 5.27 2.72 -5.72
N GLU A 26 5.06 4.01 -5.43
CA GLU A 26 6.09 5.05 -5.59
C GLU A 26 7.27 4.86 -4.63
N LYS A 27 7.00 4.43 -3.40
CA LYS A 27 8.05 4.14 -2.42
C LYS A 27 8.94 3.02 -2.91
N VAL A 28 8.33 1.93 -3.38
CA VAL A 28 9.05 0.76 -3.89
C VAL A 28 9.83 1.10 -5.17
N GLU A 29 9.21 1.75 -6.14
CA GLU A 29 9.88 2.16 -7.38
C GLU A 29 11.09 3.06 -7.08
N ARG A 30 10.92 4.05 -6.21
CA ARG A 30 12.00 4.94 -5.81
C ARG A 30 13.16 4.19 -5.14
N TYR A 31 12.85 3.20 -4.31
CA TYR A 31 13.87 2.37 -3.67
C TYR A 31 14.67 1.61 -4.73
N ILE A 32 13.99 0.95 -5.66
CA ILE A 32 14.60 0.21 -6.78
C ILE A 32 15.56 1.09 -7.57
N LEU A 33 15.11 2.29 -7.94
CA LEU A 33 15.91 3.24 -8.73
C LEU A 33 17.09 3.80 -7.92
N LYS A 34 16.87 4.21 -6.67
CA LYS A 34 17.89 4.83 -5.81
C LYS A 34 19.03 3.87 -5.50
N HIS A 35 18.73 2.59 -5.33
CA HIS A 35 19.72 1.57 -4.93
C HIS A 35 20.25 0.75 -6.11
N ASN A 36 19.87 1.10 -7.35
CA ASN A 36 20.27 0.38 -8.57
C ASN A 36 20.02 -1.12 -8.44
N ILE A 37 18.82 -1.50 -7.99
CA ILE A 37 18.46 -2.90 -7.71
C ILE A 37 18.45 -3.75 -8.97
N LEU A 38 18.16 -3.17 -10.14
CA LEU A 38 18.06 -3.90 -11.40
C LEU A 38 19.43 -4.16 -12.02
N ASP A 39 19.65 -5.37 -12.47
CA ASP A 39 20.78 -5.75 -13.33
C ASP A 39 20.60 -5.27 -14.79
N ASP A 40 21.60 -5.54 -15.63
CA ASP A 40 21.58 -5.17 -17.06
C ASP A 40 20.43 -5.83 -17.85
N LYS A 41 19.81 -6.88 -17.30
CA LYS A 41 18.65 -7.57 -17.88
C LYS A 41 17.32 -7.09 -17.31
N GLY A 42 17.36 -6.10 -16.42
CA GLY A 42 16.18 -5.55 -15.77
C GLY A 42 15.60 -6.41 -14.65
N ASN A 43 16.37 -7.34 -14.07
CA ASN A 43 15.93 -8.14 -12.94
C ASN A 43 16.63 -7.68 -11.66
N GLY A 44 15.94 -7.80 -10.53
CA GLY A 44 16.50 -7.48 -9.23
C GLY A 44 15.77 -8.16 -8.09
N GLU A 45 16.36 -8.09 -6.91
CA GLU A 45 15.79 -8.61 -5.67
C GLU A 45 16.02 -7.60 -4.55
N PHE A 46 15.04 -7.44 -3.66
CA PHE A 46 15.13 -6.52 -2.53
C PHE A 46 14.27 -6.95 -1.35
N ASP A 47 14.60 -6.45 -0.16
CA ASP A 47 13.76 -6.58 1.03
C ASP A 47 12.73 -5.43 1.04
N LEU A 48 11.45 -5.77 1.03
CA LEU A 48 10.36 -4.79 1.01
C LEU A 48 10.32 -3.93 2.28
N ARG A 49 10.83 -4.43 3.41
CA ARG A 49 10.92 -3.65 4.66
C ARG A 49 11.85 -2.45 4.51
N GLU A 50 12.98 -2.64 3.79
CA GLU A 50 13.93 -1.55 3.52
C GLU A 50 13.32 -0.52 2.56
N ALA A 51 12.56 -0.98 1.56
CA ALA A 51 11.92 -0.08 0.60
C ALA A 51 10.84 0.80 1.25
N LEU A 52 10.14 0.29 2.26
CA LEU A 52 9.08 1.01 2.96
C LEU A 52 9.56 1.69 4.25
N ASP A 53 10.73 1.32 4.76
CA ASP A 53 11.20 1.66 6.12
C ASP A 53 10.19 1.19 7.20
N VAL A 54 9.65 -0.04 7.01
CA VAL A 54 8.61 -0.62 7.87
C VAL A 54 8.92 -2.10 8.13
N ASP A 55 9.08 -2.49 9.38
CA ASP A 55 9.17 -3.89 9.76
C ASP A 55 7.76 -4.50 9.92
N TYR A 56 7.52 -5.63 9.27
CA TYR A 56 6.23 -6.33 9.26
C TYR A 56 6.38 -7.85 9.30
N ASP A 57 5.32 -8.52 9.72
CA ASP A 57 5.21 -9.98 9.70
C ASP A 57 4.35 -10.47 8.52
N THR A 58 3.30 -9.70 8.20
CA THR A 58 2.31 -10.08 7.19
C THR A 58 1.86 -8.86 6.41
N MET A 59 1.72 -9.03 5.11
CA MET A 59 1.13 -8.09 4.18
C MET A 59 -0.22 -8.65 3.70
N TYR A 60 -1.24 -7.83 3.67
CA TYR A 60 -2.55 -8.12 3.10
C TYR A 60 -2.84 -7.17 1.95
N VAL A 61 -3.52 -7.68 0.93
CA VAL A 61 -3.98 -6.89 -0.21
C VAL A 61 -5.44 -7.20 -0.48
N PHE A 62 -6.25 -6.17 -0.54
CA PHE A 62 -7.68 -6.24 -0.85
C PHE A 62 -7.98 -5.32 -2.03
N TYR A 63 -8.91 -5.75 -2.86
CA TYR A 63 -9.37 -4.94 -3.98
C TYR A 63 -10.53 -4.03 -3.59
N SER A 64 -10.81 -3.06 -4.43
CA SER A 64 -11.95 -2.16 -4.35
C SER A 64 -13.28 -2.90 -4.19
N LEU A 65 -14.28 -2.18 -3.73
CA LEU A 65 -15.62 -2.69 -3.39
C LEU A 65 -15.62 -3.76 -2.29
N THR A 66 -14.51 -3.89 -1.55
CA THR A 66 -14.42 -4.79 -0.41
C THR A 66 -14.93 -4.10 0.85
N PRO A 67 -15.93 -4.65 1.55
CA PRO A 67 -16.42 -4.09 2.81
C PRO A 67 -15.33 -4.01 3.89
N LEU A 68 -15.17 -2.84 4.49
CA LEU A 68 -14.14 -2.58 5.50
C LEU A 68 -14.30 -3.48 6.74
N ASN A 69 -15.54 -3.71 7.21
CA ASN A 69 -15.80 -4.62 8.32
C ASN A 69 -15.40 -6.06 7.99
N GLY A 70 -15.54 -6.48 6.73
CA GLY A 70 -15.11 -7.80 6.28
C GLY A 70 -13.59 -7.93 6.27
N ILE A 71 -12.86 -6.88 5.88
CA ILE A 71 -11.40 -6.82 5.99
C ILE A 71 -11.00 -6.95 7.46
N GLN A 72 -11.57 -6.12 8.33
CA GLN A 72 -11.28 -6.12 9.77
C GLN A 72 -11.57 -7.49 10.41
N ASN A 73 -12.65 -8.18 9.98
CA ASN A 73 -12.95 -9.54 10.44
C ASN A 73 -11.90 -10.56 9.99
N ILE A 74 -11.42 -10.46 8.74
CA ILE A 74 -10.41 -11.39 8.22
C ILE A 74 -9.06 -11.20 8.93
N ILE A 75 -8.61 -9.95 9.08
CA ILE A 75 -7.30 -9.66 9.67
C ILE A 75 -7.32 -9.63 11.20
N GLY A 76 -8.51 -9.55 11.81
CA GLY A 76 -8.69 -9.50 13.26
C GLY A 76 -8.22 -8.19 13.91
N ILE A 77 -8.05 -7.11 13.13
CA ILE A 77 -7.49 -5.84 13.58
C ILE A 77 -8.30 -4.70 12.94
N LYS A 78 -8.48 -3.61 13.70
CA LYS A 78 -9.10 -2.40 13.19
C LYS A 78 -8.13 -1.68 12.26
N THR A 79 -8.59 -1.39 11.03
CA THR A 79 -7.87 -0.60 10.01
C THR A 79 -8.44 0.82 9.97
N TYR A 80 -7.83 1.68 9.18
CA TYR A 80 -8.32 3.03 9.02
C TYR A 80 -9.67 3.04 8.25
N GLY A 81 -10.47 4.08 8.50
CA GLY A 81 -11.83 4.19 7.97
C GLY A 81 -12.89 3.75 8.97
N ASP A 82 -14.12 4.14 8.72
CA ASP A 82 -15.27 3.79 9.54
C ASP A 82 -16.21 2.88 8.75
N ALA A 83 -16.41 1.67 9.24
CA ALA A 83 -17.28 0.68 8.59
C ALA A 83 -18.77 1.07 8.62
N GLU A 84 -19.15 2.01 9.48
CA GLU A 84 -20.51 2.55 9.56
C GLU A 84 -20.70 3.78 8.67
N ASP A 85 -19.61 4.44 8.23
CA ASP A 85 -19.66 5.55 7.31
C ASP A 85 -19.86 5.05 5.86
N PRO A 86 -20.96 5.41 5.19
CA PRO A 86 -21.23 4.95 3.83
C PRO A 86 -20.18 5.36 2.80
N TYR A 87 -19.37 6.38 3.08
CA TYR A 87 -18.30 6.83 2.19
C TYR A 87 -16.99 6.06 2.37
N THR A 88 -16.74 5.50 3.55
CA THR A 88 -15.52 4.75 3.87
C THR A 88 -15.76 3.26 4.14
N ALA A 89 -17.02 2.83 4.16
CA ALA A 89 -17.41 1.44 4.41
C ALA A 89 -16.91 0.46 3.34
N LEU A 90 -16.59 0.95 2.15
CA LEU A 90 -15.95 0.19 1.07
C LEU A 90 -14.58 0.77 0.76
N ILE A 91 -13.66 -0.08 0.32
CA ILE A 91 -12.41 0.37 -0.29
C ILE A 91 -12.76 0.94 -1.66
N GLY A 92 -12.72 2.25 -1.80
CA GLY A 92 -12.97 2.97 -3.04
C GLY A 92 -14.31 2.68 -3.71
N SER A 93 -14.80 3.59 -4.46
CA SER A 93 -15.99 3.42 -5.32
C SER A 93 -15.64 2.90 -6.72
N ASP A 94 -14.35 2.75 -7.01
CA ASP A 94 -13.81 2.43 -8.32
C ASP A 94 -13.22 1.02 -8.33
N SER A 95 -13.42 0.27 -9.42
CA SER A 95 -12.97 -1.12 -9.55
C SER A 95 -11.44 -1.31 -9.60
N GLU A 96 -10.69 -0.23 -9.61
CA GLU A 96 -9.25 -0.23 -9.88
C GLU A 96 -8.38 0.21 -8.70
N MET A 97 -9.00 0.40 -7.53
CA MET A 97 -8.30 0.67 -6.28
C MET A 97 -7.94 -0.63 -5.55
N CYS A 98 -6.82 -0.63 -4.87
CA CYS A 98 -6.51 -1.67 -3.88
C CYS A 98 -6.01 -1.06 -2.58
N ARG A 99 -6.26 -1.77 -1.49
CA ARG A 99 -5.74 -1.48 -0.15
C ARG A 99 -4.67 -2.49 0.19
N ILE A 100 -3.52 -1.97 0.61
CA ILE A 100 -2.42 -2.78 1.13
C ILE A 100 -2.24 -2.49 2.61
N ILE A 101 -2.12 -3.55 3.43
CA ILE A 101 -2.05 -3.45 4.89
C ILE A 101 -0.88 -4.29 5.37
N PHE A 102 0.02 -3.69 6.13
CA PHE A 102 1.15 -4.38 6.76
C PHE A 102 0.96 -4.47 8.26
N ILE A 103 1.14 -5.68 8.78
CA ILE A 103 0.91 -5.99 10.19
C ILE A 103 2.19 -6.47 10.84
N LYS A 104 2.47 -5.94 12.04
CA LYS A 104 3.52 -6.39 12.94
C LYS A 104 2.93 -6.58 14.33
N ASN A 105 3.12 -7.77 14.93
CA ASN A 105 2.66 -8.06 16.29
C ASN A 105 1.19 -7.65 16.54
N LYS A 106 0.29 -7.99 15.61
CA LYS A 106 -1.14 -7.64 15.64
C LYS A 106 -1.45 -6.13 15.61
N ASN A 107 -0.54 -5.31 15.12
CA ASN A 107 -0.77 -3.89 14.89
C ASN A 107 -0.60 -3.58 13.42
N VAL A 108 -1.42 -2.68 12.89
CA VAL A 108 -1.20 -2.09 11.57
C VAL A 108 0.01 -1.16 11.68
N VAL A 109 1.05 -1.43 10.90
CA VAL A 109 2.30 -0.64 10.87
C VAL A 109 2.42 0.21 9.60
N TYR A 110 1.69 -0.16 8.57
CA TYR A 110 1.56 0.61 7.34
C TYR A 110 0.24 0.24 6.65
N GLU A 111 -0.42 1.20 6.08
CA GLU A 111 -1.64 1.04 5.32
C GLU A 111 -1.70 2.09 4.22
N ASP A 112 -2.15 1.69 3.02
CA ASP A 112 -2.24 2.58 1.87
C ASP A 112 -3.33 2.12 0.91
N ASP A 113 -4.04 3.10 0.34
CA ASP A 113 -4.99 2.91 -0.74
C ASP A 113 -4.45 3.55 -2.01
N TYR A 114 -4.39 2.80 -3.11
CA TYR A 114 -3.88 3.31 -4.37
C TYR A 114 -4.58 2.69 -5.57
N TYR A 115 -4.61 3.42 -6.68
CA TYR A 115 -5.07 2.93 -7.97
C TYR A 115 -3.94 2.20 -8.66
N TYR A 116 -4.08 0.87 -8.86
CA TYR A 116 -2.98 0.06 -9.36
C TYR A 116 -2.57 0.37 -10.81
N TYR A 117 -3.46 0.96 -11.63
CA TYR A 117 -3.17 1.37 -13.00
C TYR A 117 -2.41 2.71 -13.12
N GLU A 118 -2.38 3.51 -12.04
CA GLU A 118 -1.66 4.80 -12.03
C GLU A 118 -0.16 4.63 -11.85
N TYR A 119 0.27 3.44 -11.47
CA TYR A 119 1.66 3.17 -11.11
C TYR A 119 2.28 2.12 -12.02
N ARG A 120 3.61 2.25 -12.22
CA ARG A 120 4.40 1.32 -13.01
C ARG A 120 4.61 -0.03 -12.33
N LEU A 121 4.42 -0.10 -11.02
CA LEU A 121 4.64 -1.31 -10.23
C LEU A 121 3.38 -2.16 -10.21
N ASN A 122 3.49 -3.34 -10.81
CA ASN A 122 2.44 -4.36 -10.82
C ASN A 122 2.82 -5.50 -9.86
N LEU A 123 1.98 -5.72 -8.83
CA LEU A 123 2.12 -6.84 -7.90
C LEU A 123 1.50 -8.09 -8.49
N GLN A 124 2.29 -9.15 -8.65
CA GLN A 124 1.78 -10.46 -9.04
C GLN A 124 1.32 -11.26 -7.82
N PHE A 125 0.03 -11.26 -7.58
CA PHE A 125 -0.57 -11.95 -6.42
C PHE A 125 -0.66 -13.45 -6.55
N GLU A 126 -0.32 -14.04 -7.67
CA GLU A 126 -0.37 -15.49 -7.94
C GLU A 126 0.47 -16.32 -6.96
N THR A 127 1.50 -15.70 -6.39
CA THR A 127 2.37 -16.32 -5.39
C THR A 127 1.89 -16.13 -3.95
N PHE A 128 0.81 -15.39 -3.77
CA PHE A 128 0.26 -15.05 -2.46
C PHE A 128 -0.83 -16.04 -2.06
N HIS A 129 -1.02 -16.20 -0.76
CA HIS A 129 -2.09 -17.04 -0.24
C HIS A 129 -3.45 -16.31 -0.40
N LYS A 130 -4.41 -16.93 -1.11
CA LYS A 130 -5.76 -16.39 -1.23
C LYS A 130 -6.49 -16.49 0.10
N ILE A 131 -7.12 -15.41 0.50
CA ILE A 131 -7.98 -15.34 1.69
C ILE A 131 -9.38 -14.91 1.27
N SER A 132 -10.38 -15.36 2.03
CA SER A 132 -11.76 -14.99 1.79
C SER A 132 -12.56 -14.96 3.10
N GLY A 133 -13.63 -14.17 3.09
CA GLY A 133 -14.53 -14.01 4.21
C GLY A 133 -15.79 -13.30 3.78
N TYR A 134 -16.49 -12.72 4.73
CA TYR A 134 -17.69 -11.93 4.50
C TYR A 134 -17.66 -10.65 5.30
N GLY A 135 -18.20 -9.61 4.72
CA GLY A 135 -18.50 -8.34 5.35
C GLY A 135 -19.97 -8.00 5.19
N ILE A 136 -20.40 -6.91 5.77
CA ILE A 136 -21.74 -6.36 5.61
C ILE A 136 -21.63 -5.01 4.94
N PHE A 137 -22.35 -4.81 3.84
CA PHE A 137 -22.47 -3.54 3.18
C PHE A 137 -23.94 -3.29 2.82
N ASP A 138 -24.45 -2.13 3.21
CA ASP A 138 -25.87 -1.74 3.02
C ASP A 138 -26.84 -2.81 3.54
N GLY A 139 -26.56 -3.38 4.73
CA GLY A 139 -27.36 -4.41 5.36
C GLY A 139 -27.28 -5.80 4.70
N ASN A 140 -26.52 -5.97 3.64
CA ASN A 140 -26.37 -7.21 2.90
C ASN A 140 -25.02 -7.87 3.17
N LEU A 141 -25.00 -9.19 3.20
CA LEU A 141 -23.77 -9.97 3.27
C LEU A 141 -23.03 -9.89 1.94
N ALA A 142 -21.80 -9.38 1.96
CA ALA A 142 -20.94 -9.25 0.80
C ALA A 142 -19.67 -10.10 0.93
N PRO A 143 -19.26 -10.82 -0.11
CA PRO A 143 -18.03 -11.59 -0.08
C PRO A 143 -16.81 -10.66 -0.04
N VAL A 144 -15.79 -11.10 0.70
CA VAL A 144 -14.49 -10.43 0.79
C VAL A 144 -13.43 -11.38 0.26
N HIS A 145 -12.65 -10.90 -0.70
CA HIS A 145 -11.52 -11.62 -1.28
C HIS A 145 -10.26 -10.77 -1.20
N GLY A 146 -9.17 -11.42 -0.86
CA GLY A 146 -7.88 -10.76 -0.77
C GLY A 146 -6.73 -11.75 -0.84
N TYR A 147 -5.55 -11.23 -0.59
CA TYR A 147 -4.31 -11.99 -0.61
C TYR A 147 -3.51 -11.70 0.65
N MET A 148 -2.81 -12.71 1.15
CA MET A 148 -1.91 -12.63 2.29
C MET A 148 -0.51 -13.09 1.89
N CYS A 149 0.51 -12.35 2.31
CA CYS A 149 1.90 -12.67 2.06
C CYS A 149 2.75 -12.44 3.32
N THR A 150 3.59 -13.41 3.65
CA THR A 150 4.57 -13.31 4.74
C THR A 150 6.00 -13.14 4.23
N LYS A 151 6.17 -13.05 2.90
CA LYS A 151 7.47 -12.82 2.28
C LYS A 151 7.98 -11.41 2.62
N ARG A 152 9.29 -11.28 2.68
CA ARG A 152 10.00 -10.02 2.86
C ARG A 152 10.86 -9.68 1.64
N HIS A 153 11.41 -10.72 1.01
CA HIS A 153 12.20 -10.60 -0.21
C HIS A 153 11.33 -10.77 -1.43
N PHE A 154 11.42 -9.82 -2.33
CA PHE A 154 10.67 -9.77 -3.58
C PHE A 154 11.62 -9.67 -4.76
N ILE A 155 11.24 -10.38 -5.81
CA ILE A 155 11.89 -10.27 -7.12
C ILE A 155 11.14 -9.18 -7.89
N VAL A 156 11.89 -8.25 -8.47
CA VAL A 156 11.37 -7.26 -9.39
C VAL A 156 11.94 -7.50 -10.78
N ARG A 157 11.10 -7.33 -11.79
CA ARG A 157 11.48 -7.40 -13.19
C ARG A 157 10.93 -6.20 -13.94
N LYS A 158 11.80 -5.45 -14.62
CA LYS A 158 11.41 -4.42 -15.58
C LYS A 158 10.91 -5.10 -16.86
N VAL A 159 9.66 -4.85 -17.25
CA VAL A 159 9.04 -5.43 -18.45
C VAL A 159 9.11 -4.43 -19.61
N SER A 160 8.91 -3.15 -19.31
CA SER A 160 9.03 -2.04 -20.25
C SER A 160 9.57 -0.80 -19.51
N ASP A 161 9.69 0.34 -20.22
CA ASP A 161 10.08 1.58 -19.57
C ASP A 161 9.04 2.08 -18.56
N ASP A 162 7.79 1.63 -18.71
CA ASP A 162 6.66 2.06 -17.91
C ASP A 162 6.06 0.94 -17.05
N GLU A 163 6.72 -0.23 -16.95
CA GLU A 163 6.17 -1.34 -16.18
C GLU A 163 7.24 -2.15 -15.45
N TYR A 164 6.99 -2.37 -14.17
CA TYR A 164 7.71 -3.30 -13.29
C TYR A 164 6.76 -4.36 -12.76
N ILE A 165 7.20 -5.60 -12.75
CA ILE A 165 6.49 -6.70 -12.09
C ILE A 165 7.23 -7.06 -10.82
N MET A 166 6.51 -7.14 -9.70
CA MET A 166 6.99 -7.59 -8.40
C MET A 166 6.29 -8.87 -7.96
N LYS A 167 7.03 -9.89 -7.52
CA LYS A 167 6.52 -11.18 -7.09
C LYS A 167 7.33 -11.81 -5.94
#